data_abd1da400ce4ed61bcc1b308e344a671
#
_entry.id   abd1da400ce4ed61bcc1b308e344a671
#
_cell.length_a   1.000
_cell.length_b   1.000
_cell.length_c   1.000
_cell.angle_alpha   90.00
_cell.angle_beta   90.00
_cell.angle_gamma   90.00
#
_symmetry.space_group_name_H-M   'P 1'
#
loop_
_entity.id
_entity.type
_entity.pdbx_description
1 polymer ?
#
loop_
_entity_poly.entity_id
_entity_poly.type
_entity_poly.pdbx_seq_one_letter_code
_entity_poly.pdbx_strand_id
1 'polypeptide(L)'
;VSDVVPRPATPEDEPATPGPSSRPRGPRLGRELELLRGLASDASGDGLGVVRLAALVGRDKSQVSRSLRALVDTGLVERDPATGRYRLGLEVYALAAATAERRLLATAPDILRRLAAELDETVHLCTLHGVEVLTLRSESPPARATAWGAWEGETAPAHATSAGRVLLAGLSPSALRDRFRDAELAGVAPRSAVQDLDGLVRVLAEVRAAGTAVVREEHEEGAVGVSAPVHDFRGERVAALNVSGDRVLLEPRVEEIRPRVAAAAVRLSRLLGARPTSDGALPRRPT
;
A
#
# COMPACT_ATOMS: atom_id res chain seq x y z
N VAL A 1 28.66 -32.77 43.93
CA VAL A 1 29.16 -31.92 42.85
C VAL A 1 28.73 -32.60 41.54
N SER A 2 27.57 -32.18 41.02
CA SER A 2 27.04 -32.72 39.76
C SER A 2 27.18 -31.64 38.70
N ASP A 3 27.97 -31.90 37.70
CA ASP A 3 28.15 -31.12 36.50
C ASP A 3 26.86 -31.17 35.65
N VAL A 4 26.19 -30.04 35.51
CA VAL A 4 25.09 -29.86 34.57
C VAL A 4 25.65 -29.24 33.27
N VAL A 5 25.76 -30.09 32.25
CA VAL A 5 26.10 -29.68 30.88
C VAL A 5 24.89 -28.98 30.26
N PRO A 6 25.00 -27.74 29.73
CA PRO A 6 23.90 -27.09 29.06
C PRO A 6 23.63 -27.75 27.69
N ARG A 7 22.35 -28.03 27.42
CA ARG A 7 21.83 -28.53 26.12
C ARG A 7 22.03 -27.46 25.04
N PRO A 8 22.37 -27.83 23.81
CA PRO A 8 22.39 -26.90 22.70
C PRO A 8 20.95 -26.46 22.33
N ALA A 9 20.80 -25.18 22.02
CA ALA A 9 19.56 -24.58 21.56
C ALA A 9 19.07 -25.22 20.25
N THR A 10 17.79 -25.57 20.19
CA THR A 10 17.12 -26.02 18.98
C THR A 10 16.83 -24.80 18.05
N PRO A 11 16.94 -24.97 16.74
CA PRO A 11 16.68 -23.90 15.77
C PRO A 11 15.19 -23.77 15.48
N GLU A 12 14.43 -23.16 16.39
CA GLU A 12 12.98 -22.92 16.24
C GLU A 12 12.55 -21.50 16.61
N ASP A 13 13.38 -20.49 16.36
CA ASP A 13 13.00 -19.08 16.47
C ASP A 13 13.53 -18.29 15.26
N GLU A 14 13.10 -18.68 14.06
CA GLU A 14 13.06 -17.74 12.92
C GLU A 14 11.71 -17.02 12.95
N PRO A 15 11.70 -15.67 12.90
CA PRO A 15 10.43 -14.94 12.82
C PRO A 15 9.72 -15.31 11.52
N ALA A 16 8.51 -15.85 11.66
CA ALA A 16 7.65 -16.24 10.56
C ALA A 16 7.44 -15.04 9.63
N THR A 17 7.92 -15.17 8.41
CA THR A 17 7.58 -14.27 7.29
C THR A 17 6.06 -14.21 7.16
N PRO A 18 5.40 -13.03 7.13
CA PRO A 18 3.97 -12.95 6.97
C PRO A 18 3.58 -13.61 5.65
N GLY A 19 2.80 -14.68 5.74
CA GLY A 19 2.29 -15.42 4.59
C GLY A 19 1.37 -14.54 3.74
N PRO A 20 1.27 -14.79 2.42
CA PRO A 20 0.41 -14.03 1.52
C PRO A 20 -1.03 -14.11 2.01
N SER A 21 -1.69 -12.92 2.15
CA SER A 21 -3.08 -12.78 2.55
C SER A 21 -3.97 -13.76 1.80
N SER A 22 -4.78 -14.53 2.52
CA SER A 22 -5.73 -15.50 1.98
C SER A 22 -6.89 -14.80 1.27
N ARG A 23 -6.68 -14.39 0.01
CA ARG A 23 -7.74 -13.89 -0.86
C ARG A 23 -8.56 -15.05 -1.41
N PRO A 24 -9.90 -14.94 -1.53
CA PRO A 24 -10.73 -15.99 -2.07
C PRO A 24 -10.26 -16.36 -3.48
N ARG A 25 -10.13 -17.68 -3.73
CA ARG A 25 -9.84 -18.23 -5.06
C ARG A 25 -11.00 -17.92 -5.99
N GLY A 26 -10.94 -16.77 -6.64
CA GLY A 26 -11.96 -16.21 -7.49
C GLY A 26 -12.13 -16.93 -8.84
N PRO A 27 -13.12 -16.51 -9.65
CA PRO A 27 -13.35 -16.99 -10.99
C PRO A 27 -12.09 -16.88 -11.88
N ARG A 28 -12.10 -17.49 -13.07
CA ARG A 28 -10.94 -17.65 -13.96
C ARG A 28 -10.03 -16.42 -14.06
N LEU A 29 -10.61 -15.22 -14.14
CA LEU A 29 -9.87 -13.95 -14.19
C LEU A 29 -9.03 -13.69 -12.92
N GLY A 30 -9.52 -14.03 -11.73
CA GLY A 30 -8.77 -13.88 -10.49
C GLY A 30 -7.47 -14.68 -10.48
N ARG A 31 -7.50 -15.88 -11.06
CA ARG A 31 -6.32 -16.74 -11.19
C ARG A 31 -5.27 -16.19 -12.15
N GLU A 32 -5.70 -15.50 -13.20
CA GLU A 32 -4.79 -14.83 -14.14
C GLU A 32 -4.15 -13.58 -13.50
N LEU A 33 -4.91 -12.84 -12.69
CA LEU A 33 -4.39 -11.72 -11.91
C LEU A 33 -3.33 -12.16 -10.87
N GLU A 34 -3.51 -13.33 -10.24
CA GLU A 34 -2.49 -13.90 -9.35
C GLU A 34 -1.15 -14.14 -10.08
N LEU A 35 -1.19 -14.60 -11.32
CA LEU A 35 0.02 -14.78 -12.14
C LEU A 35 0.69 -13.42 -12.46
N LEU A 36 -0.09 -12.42 -12.84
CA LEU A 36 0.43 -11.07 -13.10
C LEU A 36 1.07 -10.46 -11.83
N ARG A 37 0.44 -10.62 -10.66
CA ARG A 37 1.00 -10.20 -9.37
C ARG A 37 2.29 -10.95 -9.03
N GLY A 38 2.32 -12.27 -9.26
CA GLY A 38 3.52 -13.08 -9.08
C GLY A 38 4.68 -12.61 -9.96
N LEU A 39 4.40 -12.18 -11.19
CA LEU A 39 5.42 -11.58 -12.07
C LEU A 39 5.84 -10.18 -11.59
N ALA A 40 4.90 -9.39 -11.06
CA ALA A 40 5.18 -8.07 -10.52
C ALA A 40 6.07 -8.11 -9.27
N SER A 41 6.04 -9.20 -8.49
CA SER A 41 6.86 -9.37 -7.28
C SER A 41 8.33 -9.73 -7.57
N ASP A 42 8.72 -9.89 -8.84
CA ASP A 42 10.11 -10.16 -9.21
C ASP A 42 10.96 -8.88 -9.13
N ALA A 43 11.59 -8.67 -7.98
CA ALA A 43 12.44 -7.51 -7.73
C ALA A 43 13.70 -7.45 -8.63
N SER A 44 14.12 -8.59 -9.24
CA SER A 44 15.28 -8.61 -10.13
C SER A 44 15.00 -8.01 -11.53
N GLY A 45 13.72 -7.99 -11.93
CA GLY A 45 13.33 -7.59 -13.28
C GLY A 45 13.72 -8.58 -14.40
N ASP A 46 14.43 -9.67 -14.06
CA ASP A 46 14.90 -10.68 -15.00
C ASP A 46 13.79 -11.61 -15.50
N GLY A 47 12.61 -11.54 -14.87
CA GLY A 47 11.49 -12.40 -15.12
C GLY A 47 11.58 -13.76 -14.43
N LEU A 48 10.43 -14.43 -14.33
CA LEU A 48 10.27 -15.71 -13.64
C LEU A 48 10.08 -16.87 -14.63
N GLY A 49 10.72 -18.00 -14.33
CA GLY A 49 10.44 -19.26 -15.00
C GLY A 49 9.11 -19.86 -14.55
N VAL A 50 8.44 -20.62 -15.42
CA VAL A 50 7.13 -21.24 -15.16
C VAL A 50 7.09 -22.06 -13.87
N VAL A 51 8.18 -22.77 -13.51
CA VAL A 51 8.24 -23.61 -12.30
C VAL A 51 8.19 -22.74 -11.04
N ARG A 52 9.00 -21.68 -10.99
CA ARG A 52 9.04 -20.75 -9.86
C ARG A 52 7.71 -20.03 -9.69
N LEU A 53 7.12 -19.57 -10.81
CA LEU A 53 5.81 -18.91 -10.77
C LEU A 53 4.70 -19.86 -10.32
N ALA A 54 4.71 -21.13 -10.77
CA ALA A 54 3.76 -22.15 -10.34
C ALA A 54 3.83 -22.42 -8.84
N ALA A 55 5.04 -22.50 -8.29
CA ALA A 55 5.29 -22.61 -6.85
C ALA A 55 4.78 -21.38 -6.08
N LEU A 56 5.06 -20.17 -6.58
CA LEU A 56 4.65 -18.91 -5.97
C LEU A 56 3.14 -18.78 -5.84
N VAL A 57 2.38 -19.16 -6.90
CA VAL A 57 0.91 -19.06 -6.91
C VAL A 57 0.20 -20.34 -6.44
N GLY A 58 0.94 -21.38 -6.00
CA GLY A 58 0.39 -22.64 -5.51
C GLY A 58 -0.42 -23.40 -6.54
N ARG A 59 -0.02 -23.37 -7.84
CA ARG A 59 -0.75 -24.00 -8.96
C ARG A 59 0.12 -25.01 -9.72
N ASP A 60 -0.56 -25.93 -10.42
CA ASP A 60 0.10 -26.89 -11.29
C ASP A 60 0.82 -26.20 -12.46
N LYS A 61 2.05 -26.67 -12.78
CA LYS A 61 2.89 -26.14 -13.85
C LYS A 61 2.18 -26.12 -15.20
N SER A 62 1.40 -27.15 -15.52
CA SER A 62 0.70 -27.26 -16.81
C SER A 62 -0.42 -26.24 -16.94
N GLN A 63 -1.11 -25.92 -15.83
CA GLN A 63 -2.14 -24.88 -15.80
C GLN A 63 -1.50 -23.50 -15.93
N VAL A 64 -0.43 -23.22 -15.18
CA VAL A 64 0.30 -21.94 -15.24
C VAL A 64 0.86 -21.73 -16.65
N SER A 65 1.45 -22.75 -17.29
CA SER A 65 1.96 -22.65 -18.65
C SER A 65 0.89 -22.29 -19.70
N ARG A 66 -0.33 -22.82 -19.54
CA ARG A 66 -1.47 -22.48 -20.43
C ARG A 66 -1.94 -21.04 -20.20
N SER A 67 -2.08 -20.63 -18.93
CA SER A 67 -2.45 -19.27 -18.58
C SER A 67 -1.42 -18.25 -19.08
N LEU A 68 -0.13 -18.52 -18.87
CA LEU A 68 0.94 -17.65 -19.37
C LEU A 68 0.92 -17.48 -20.89
N ARG A 69 0.61 -18.56 -21.64
CA ARG A 69 0.49 -18.46 -23.12
C ARG A 69 -0.66 -17.52 -23.49
N ALA A 70 -1.83 -17.67 -22.88
CA ALA A 70 -2.95 -16.77 -23.12
C ALA A 70 -2.63 -15.30 -22.76
N LEU A 71 -1.89 -15.09 -21.65
CA LEU A 71 -1.45 -13.74 -21.26
C LEU A 71 -0.40 -13.15 -22.19
N VAL A 72 0.45 -13.98 -22.80
CA VAL A 72 1.40 -13.54 -23.86
C VAL A 72 0.64 -13.14 -25.11
N ASP A 73 -0.37 -13.91 -25.53
CA ASP A 73 -1.19 -13.61 -26.71
C ASP A 73 -1.94 -12.26 -26.58
N THR A 74 -2.21 -11.81 -25.34
CA THR A 74 -2.84 -10.51 -25.08
C THR A 74 -1.83 -9.37 -24.84
N GLY A 75 -0.53 -9.64 -24.84
CA GLY A 75 0.49 -8.63 -24.51
C GLY A 75 0.62 -8.26 -23.03
N LEU A 76 -0.19 -8.85 -22.14
CA LEU A 76 -0.09 -8.63 -20.69
C LEU A 76 1.17 -9.25 -20.07
N VAL A 77 1.72 -10.27 -20.72
CA VAL A 77 2.96 -10.94 -20.33
C VAL A 77 3.86 -11.04 -21.55
N GLU A 78 5.15 -10.87 -21.36
CA GLU A 78 6.18 -11.14 -22.37
C GLU A 78 6.97 -12.37 -21.96
N ARG A 79 7.39 -13.16 -22.95
CA ARG A 79 8.31 -14.26 -22.77
C ARG A 79 9.63 -13.94 -23.44
N ASP A 80 10.69 -13.94 -22.67
CA ASP A 80 12.05 -13.80 -23.21
C ASP A 80 12.41 -15.05 -24.04
N PRO A 81 12.73 -14.90 -25.33
CA PRO A 81 13.02 -16.04 -26.20
C PRO A 81 14.34 -16.74 -25.84
N ALA A 82 15.30 -16.03 -25.25
CA ALA A 82 16.62 -16.57 -24.93
C ALA A 82 16.59 -17.38 -23.61
N THR A 83 15.90 -16.87 -22.59
CA THR A 83 15.88 -17.48 -21.26
C THR A 83 14.61 -18.30 -21.01
N GLY A 84 13.56 -18.10 -21.81
CA GLY A 84 12.23 -18.69 -21.61
C GLY A 84 11.49 -18.16 -20.37
N ARG A 85 12.01 -17.11 -19.72
CA ARG A 85 11.38 -16.47 -18.57
C ARG A 85 10.24 -15.55 -18.99
N TYR A 86 9.33 -15.30 -18.06
CA TYR A 86 8.15 -14.45 -18.25
C TYR A 86 8.28 -13.19 -17.40
N ARG A 87 7.87 -12.06 -17.94
CA ARG A 87 7.76 -10.76 -17.28
C ARG A 87 6.46 -10.07 -17.65
N LEU A 88 6.09 -9.01 -16.94
CA LEU A 88 4.95 -8.18 -17.32
C LEU A 88 5.18 -7.57 -18.69
N GLY A 89 4.15 -7.62 -19.54
CA GLY A 89 4.18 -7.08 -20.89
C GLY A 89 3.79 -5.61 -20.98
N LEU A 90 4.01 -5.01 -22.15
CA LEU A 90 3.76 -3.59 -22.40
C LEU A 90 2.28 -3.20 -22.26
N GLU A 91 1.34 -4.13 -22.48
CA GLU A 91 -0.10 -3.88 -22.35
C GLU A 91 -0.49 -3.51 -20.92
N VAL A 92 0.21 -4.05 -19.90
CA VAL A 92 0.00 -3.65 -18.51
C VAL A 92 0.30 -2.16 -18.32
N TYR A 93 1.40 -1.68 -18.94
CA TYR A 93 1.75 -0.25 -18.90
C TYR A 93 0.71 0.60 -19.66
N ALA A 94 0.27 0.16 -20.84
CA ALA A 94 -0.72 0.87 -21.65
C ALA A 94 -2.06 1.05 -20.90
N LEU A 95 -2.51 -0.01 -20.22
CA LEU A 95 -3.70 0.04 -19.37
C LEU A 95 -3.52 0.99 -18.18
N ALA A 96 -2.38 0.92 -17.49
CA ALA A 96 -2.07 1.82 -16.39
C ALA A 96 -1.96 3.29 -16.86
N ALA A 97 -1.36 3.53 -18.03
CA ALA A 97 -1.23 4.87 -18.60
C ALA A 97 -2.58 5.52 -18.98
N ALA A 98 -3.62 4.74 -19.16
CA ALA A 98 -4.99 5.23 -19.41
C ALA A 98 -5.73 5.65 -18.12
N THR A 99 -5.17 5.42 -16.93
CA THR A 99 -5.80 5.76 -15.66
C THR A 99 -5.66 7.25 -15.30
N ALA A 100 -6.57 7.77 -14.46
CA ALA A 100 -6.50 9.13 -13.93
C ALA A 100 -5.26 9.35 -13.05
N GLU A 101 -4.70 8.30 -12.48
CA GLU A 101 -3.51 8.31 -11.62
C GLU A 101 -2.21 8.65 -12.37
N ARG A 102 -2.22 8.65 -13.72
CA ARG A 102 -1.01 8.93 -14.52
C ARG A 102 -0.30 10.22 -14.12
N ARG A 103 -1.05 11.32 -13.94
CA ARG A 103 -0.47 12.61 -13.54
C ARG A 103 0.09 12.57 -12.13
N LEU A 104 -0.62 11.88 -11.23
CA LEU A 104 -0.19 11.66 -9.86
C LEU A 104 1.14 10.88 -9.83
N LEU A 105 1.21 9.75 -10.54
CA LEU A 105 2.42 8.91 -10.62
C LEU A 105 3.59 9.62 -11.31
N ALA A 106 3.33 10.55 -12.24
CA ALA A 106 4.37 11.32 -12.90
C ALA A 106 4.98 12.41 -12.01
N THR A 107 4.19 12.97 -11.07
CA THR A 107 4.62 14.11 -10.24
C THR A 107 5.07 13.72 -8.84
N ALA A 108 4.57 12.61 -8.31
CA ALA A 108 4.84 12.19 -6.93
C ALA A 108 6.30 11.79 -6.65
N PRO A 109 7.06 11.09 -7.53
CA PRO A 109 8.36 10.51 -7.17
C PRO A 109 9.36 11.51 -6.60
N ASP A 110 9.44 12.73 -7.15
CA ASP A 110 10.36 13.75 -6.65
C ASP A 110 10.01 14.24 -5.25
N ILE A 111 8.71 14.32 -4.94
CA ILE A 111 8.23 14.72 -3.62
C ILE A 111 8.49 13.63 -2.61
N LEU A 112 8.20 12.36 -2.98
CA LEU A 112 8.43 11.21 -2.11
C LEU A 112 9.92 11.10 -1.76
N ARG A 113 10.82 11.12 -2.76
CA ARG A 113 12.26 11.02 -2.53
C ARG A 113 12.80 12.12 -1.63
N ARG A 114 12.35 13.36 -1.84
CA ARG A 114 12.76 14.50 -0.98
C ARG A 114 12.30 14.31 0.45
N LEU A 115 11.03 13.91 0.63
CA LEU A 115 10.48 13.70 1.97
C LEU A 115 11.16 12.49 2.66
N ALA A 116 11.44 11.41 1.92
CA ALA A 116 12.14 10.24 2.44
C ALA A 116 13.57 10.61 2.89
N ALA A 117 14.30 11.40 2.08
CA ALA A 117 15.64 11.87 2.44
C ALA A 117 15.62 12.85 3.61
N GLU A 118 14.60 13.72 3.72
CA GLU A 118 14.46 14.69 4.81
C GLU A 118 14.15 14.02 6.15
N LEU A 119 13.31 12.98 6.13
CA LEU A 119 12.84 12.31 7.34
C LEU A 119 13.70 11.11 7.72
N ASP A 120 14.53 10.60 6.81
CA ASP A 120 15.22 9.30 6.91
C ASP A 120 14.24 8.15 7.18
N GLU A 121 13.05 8.19 6.52
CA GLU A 121 11.98 7.19 6.65
C GLU A 121 11.40 6.82 5.29
N THR A 122 10.74 5.67 5.20
CA THR A 122 10.04 5.25 3.99
C THR A 122 8.77 6.06 3.79
N VAL A 123 8.58 6.58 2.58
CA VAL A 123 7.41 7.37 2.18
C VAL A 123 6.64 6.64 1.09
N HIS A 124 5.34 6.56 1.25
CA HIS A 124 4.44 5.88 0.32
C HIS A 124 3.42 6.86 -0.26
N LEU A 125 3.04 6.61 -1.51
CA LEU A 125 1.86 7.17 -2.15
C LEU A 125 0.78 6.10 -2.20
N CYS A 126 -0.35 6.37 -1.58
CA CYS A 126 -1.43 5.39 -1.46
C CYS A 126 -2.73 5.92 -2.05
N THR A 127 -3.58 5.04 -2.58
CA THR A 127 -4.94 5.34 -3.04
C THR A 127 -5.96 4.39 -2.42
N LEU A 128 -7.23 4.80 -2.43
CA LEU A 128 -8.32 3.97 -1.90
C LEU A 128 -8.83 3.02 -2.97
N HIS A 129 -8.83 1.73 -2.68
CA HIS A 129 -9.36 0.67 -3.53
C HIS A 129 -10.38 -0.17 -2.77
N GLY A 130 -11.66 0.05 -3.03
CA GLY A 130 -12.71 -0.59 -2.24
C GLY A 130 -12.62 -0.19 -0.77
N VAL A 131 -12.48 -1.17 0.12
CA VAL A 131 -12.27 -0.99 1.57
C VAL A 131 -10.80 -1.09 1.98
N GLU A 132 -9.92 -1.17 1.00
CA GLU A 132 -8.48 -1.28 1.18
C GLU A 132 -7.74 -0.04 0.67
N VAL A 133 -6.53 0.14 1.10
CA VAL A 133 -5.56 1.07 0.57
C VAL A 133 -4.59 0.31 -0.33
N LEU A 134 -4.36 0.80 -1.53
CA LEU A 134 -3.34 0.30 -2.44
C LEU A 134 -2.14 1.25 -2.41
N THR A 135 -0.94 0.72 -2.22
CA THR A 135 0.31 1.46 -2.35
C THR A 135 0.70 1.55 -3.82
N LEU A 136 0.72 2.76 -4.36
CA LEU A 136 1.07 3.03 -5.76
C LEU A 136 2.57 3.20 -5.96
N ARG A 137 3.25 3.79 -4.99
CA ARG A 137 4.69 4.09 -5.04
C ARG A 137 5.28 4.14 -3.63
N SER A 138 6.53 3.70 -3.50
CA SER A 138 7.33 3.79 -2.28
C SER A 138 8.70 4.37 -2.60
N GLU A 139 9.21 5.22 -1.71
CA GLU A 139 10.59 5.72 -1.78
C GLU A 139 11.20 5.59 -0.39
N SER A 140 12.37 4.95 -0.32
CA SER A 140 13.10 4.72 0.94
C SER A 140 14.49 5.35 0.86
N PRO A 141 15.01 5.91 1.96
CA PRO A 141 16.41 6.31 2.01
C PRO A 141 17.31 5.06 1.87
N PRO A 142 18.53 5.20 1.29
CA PRO A 142 19.40 4.05 1.00
C PRO A 142 19.68 3.15 2.22
N ALA A 143 19.77 3.75 3.41
CA ALA A 143 20.04 3.02 4.64
C ALA A 143 18.85 2.14 5.11
N ARG A 144 17.64 2.37 4.59
CA ARG A 144 16.41 1.67 4.99
C ARG A 144 15.73 0.90 3.86
N ALA A 145 16.33 0.86 2.68
CA ALA A 145 15.75 0.24 1.48
C ALA A 145 15.42 -1.27 1.65
N THR A 146 15.99 -1.93 2.65
CA THR A 146 15.77 -3.35 2.94
C THR A 146 14.93 -3.62 4.19
N ALA A 147 14.70 -2.61 5.05
CA ALA A 147 14.10 -2.82 6.36
C ALA A 147 12.57 -2.95 6.33
N TRP A 148 11.91 -2.24 5.42
CA TRP A 148 10.44 -2.26 5.25
C TRP A 148 10.16 -2.42 3.76
N GLY A 149 9.84 -3.61 3.32
CA GLY A 149 9.74 -4.08 1.94
C GLY A 149 9.09 -3.10 0.94
N ALA A 150 9.22 -3.40 -0.32
CA ALA A 150 8.54 -2.67 -1.39
C ALA A 150 7.03 -2.95 -1.30
N TRP A 151 6.28 -2.07 -0.65
CA TRP A 151 4.81 -2.15 -0.54
C TRP A 151 4.09 -1.79 -1.83
N GLU A 152 4.82 -1.48 -2.91
CA GLU A 152 4.21 -1.15 -4.20
C GLU A 152 3.37 -2.32 -4.72
N GLY A 153 2.11 -2.02 -5.05
CA GLY A 153 1.14 -3.02 -5.48
C GLY A 153 0.47 -3.80 -4.35
N GLU A 154 0.89 -3.62 -3.10
CA GLU A 154 0.27 -4.26 -1.95
C GLU A 154 -0.95 -3.47 -1.45
N THR A 155 -1.88 -4.18 -0.83
CA THR A 155 -3.07 -3.59 -0.22
C THR A 155 -3.14 -3.87 1.27
N ALA A 156 -3.74 -2.93 2.01
CA ALA A 156 -3.97 -3.04 3.45
C ALA A 156 -5.37 -2.53 3.81
N PRO A 157 -6.00 -3.00 4.91
CA PRO A 157 -7.31 -2.53 5.35
C PRO A 157 -7.33 -1.02 5.61
N ALA A 158 -8.20 -0.28 4.90
CA ALA A 158 -8.21 1.18 4.99
C ALA A 158 -8.59 1.71 6.39
N HIS A 159 -9.42 0.99 7.13
CA HIS A 159 -9.82 1.38 8.50
C HIS A 159 -8.68 1.27 9.52
N ALA A 160 -7.67 0.42 9.26
CA ALA A 160 -6.57 0.12 10.16
C ALA A 160 -5.24 0.79 9.77
N THR A 161 -5.24 1.62 8.72
CA THR A 161 -4.04 2.33 8.25
C THR A 161 -4.23 3.85 8.29
N SER A 162 -3.16 4.60 8.53
CA SER A 162 -3.21 6.06 8.53
C SER A 162 -3.58 6.61 7.14
N ALA A 163 -3.03 6.03 6.06
CA ALA A 163 -3.36 6.39 4.69
C ALA A 163 -4.85 6.15 4.37
N GLY A 164 -5.38 4.99 4.78
CA GLY A 164 -6.78 4.66 4.59
C GLY A 164 -7.71 5.60 5.35
N ARG A 165 -7.42 5.89 6.62
CA ARG A 165 -8.23 6.83 7.42
C ARG A 165 -8.27 8.22 6.82
N VAL A 166 -7.14 8.71 6.31
CA VAL A 166 -7.08 10.00 5.63
C VAL A 166 -7.96 10.00 4.38
N LEU A 167 -7.92 8.94 3.57
CA LEU A 167 -8.72 8.82 2.35
C LEU A 167 -10.22 8.66 2.66
N LEU A 168 -10.56 7.75 3.59
CA LEU A 168 -11.94 7.54 4.03
C LEU A 168 -12.57 8.79 4.64
N ALA A 169 -11.78 9.60 5.34
CA ALA A 169 -12.24 10.86 5.90
C ALA A 169 -12.68 11.89 4.84
N GLY A 170 -12.36 11.68 3.56
CA GLY A 170 -12.87 12.47 2.43
C GLY A 170 -14.28 12.07 1.97
N LEU A 171 -14.78 10.90 2.37
CA LEU A 171 -16.08 10.39 1.94
C LEU A 171 -17.22 11.02 2.75
N SER A 172 -18.39 11.19 2.11
CA SER A 172 -19.62 11.50 2.82
C SER A 172 -20.05 10.31 3.71
N PRO A 173 -20.88 10.56 4.76
CA PRO A 173 -21.40 9.48 5.59
C PRO A 173 -22.18 8.41 4.82
N SER A 174 -22.90 8.78 3.76
CA SER A 174 -23.60 7.84 2.88
C SER A 174 -22.62 6.99 2.07
N ALA A 175 -21.64 7.62 1.41
CA ALA A 175 -20.62 6.92 0.63
C ALA A 175 -19.77 5.98 1.51
N LEU A 176 -19.51 6.35 2.77
CA LEU A 176 -18.81 5.49 3.73
C LEU A 176 -19.67 4.25 4.06
N ARG A 177 -20.97 4.44 4.38
CA ARG A 177 -21.89 3.31 4.65
C ARG A 177 -22.03 2.38 3.45
N ASP A 178 -22.18 2.95 2.26
CA ASP A 178 -22.31 2.16 1.03
C ASP A 178 -21.05 1.34 0.75
N ARG A 179 -19.87 1.92 1.01
CA ARG A 179 -18.58 1.26 0.81
C ARG A 179 -18.36 0.08 1.76
N PHE A 180 -18.78 0.22 3.01
CA PHE A 180 -18.61 -0.80 4.05
C PHE A 180 -19.86 -1.65 4.31
N ARG A 181 -20.89 -1.58 3.44
CA ARG A 181 -22.17 -2.29 3.61
C ARG A 181 -21.98 -3.79 3.81
N ASP A 182 -21.12 -4.40 2.98
CA ASP A 182 -20.88 -5.84 2.94
C ASP A 182 -19.48 -6.20 3.46
N ALA A 183 -18.81 -5.25 4.13
CA ALA A 183 -17.46 -5.45 4.62
C ALA A 183 -17.47 -5.72 6.13
N GLU A 184 -16.83 -6.81 6.53
CA GLU A 184 -16.53 -7.06 7.94
C GLU A 184 -15.30 -6.25 8.34
N LEU A 185 -15.42 -5.42 9.38
CA LEU A 185 -14.31 -4.67 9.98
C LEU A 185 -13.65 -5.49 11.09
N ALA A 186 -14.47 -6.17 11.88
CA ALA A 186 -14.00 -7.02 12.97
C ALA A 186 -13.18 -8.21 12.43
N GLY A 187 -12.02 -8.45 13.04
CA GLY A 187 -11.16 -9.59 12.70
C GLY A 187 -10.28 -9.40 11.46
N VAL A 188 -10.57 -8.44 10.58
CA VAL A 188 -9.72 -8.15 9.41
C VAL A 188 -8.39 -7.51 9.81
N ALA A 189 -8.42 -6.65 10.82
CA ALA A 189 -7.26 -6.09 11.49
C ALA A 189 -7.47 -6.22 13.00
N PRO A 190 -7.13 -7.34 13.63
CA PRO A 190 -7.49 -7.64 15.02
C PRO A 190 -6.96 -6.64 16.05
N ARG A 191 -5.89 -5.94 15.72
CA ARG A 191 -5.29 -4.89 16.57
C ARG A 191 -5.89 -3.51 16.35
N SER A 192 -6.75 -3.34 15.34
CA SER A 192 -7.38 -2.06 15.08
C SER A 192 -8.33 -1.68 16.21
N ALA A 193 -8.25 -0.43 16.63
CA ALA A 193 -9.22 0.18 17.54
C ALA A 193 -10.61 0.31 16.89
N VAL A 194 -10.70 0.17 15.57
CA VAL A 194 -11.92 0.25 14.76
C VAL A 194 -12.39 -1.15 14.43
N GLN A 195 -13.47 -1.60 15.06
CA GLN A 195 -14.05 -2.92 14.85
C GLN A 195 -15.45 -2.86 14.20
N ASP A 196 -16.04 -1.67 14.10
CA ASP A 196 -17.35 -1.43 13.53
C ASP A 196 -17.41 -0.09 12.80
N LEU A 197 -18.51 0.13 12.07
CA LEU A 197 -18.70 1.36 11.27
C LEU A 197 -18.84 2.61 12.15
N ASP A 198 -19.46 2.51 13.32
CA ASP A 198 -19.63 3.66 14.22
C ASP A 198 -18.28 4.09 14.82
N GLY A 199 -17.43 3.14 15.18
CA GLY A 199 -16.04 3.39 15.58
C GLY A 199 -15.26 4.06 14.45
N LEU A 200 -15.43 3.57 13.23
CA LEU A 200 -14.80 4.18 12.06
C LEU A 200 -15.26 5.64 11.87
N VAL A 201 -16.56 5.92 11.93
CA VAL A 201 -17.10 7.28 11.78
C VAL A 201 -16.52 8.23 12.83
N ARG A 202 -16.40 7.81 14.09
CA ARG A 202 -15.79 8.63 15.16
C ARG A 202 -14.33 8.97 14.85
N VAL A 203 -13.52 7.97 14.54
CA VAL A 203 -12.10 8.18 14.22
C VAL A 203 -11.92 9.06 12.98
N LEU A 204 -12.76 8.89 11.96
CA LEU A 204 -12.70 9.73 10.77
C LEU A 204 -13.10 11.20 11.03
N ALA A 205 -13.95 11.46 12.02
CA ALA A 205 -14.25 12.85 12.46
C ALA A 205 -13.00 13.53 13.06
N GLU A 206 -12.24 12.81 13.88
CA GLU A 206 -10.96 13.29 14.42
C GLU A 206 -9.94 13.55 13.32
N VAL A 207 -9.81 12.64 12.35
CA VAL A 207 -8.93 12.80 11.19
C VAL A 207 -9.32 14.01 10.33
N ARG A 208 -10.63 14.28 10.16
CA ARG A 208 -11.11 15.49 9.46
C ARG A 208 -10.70 16.76 10.19
N ALA A 209 -10.83 16.77 11.50
CA ALA A 209 -10.46 17.92 12.33
C ALA A 209 -8.93 18.16 12.30
N ALA A 210 -8.14 17.11 12.46
CA ALA A 210 -6.68 17.18 12.48
C ALA A 210 -6.05 17.41 11.09
N GLY A 211 -6.73 17.03 10.00
CA GLY A 211 -6.19 17.07 8.65
C GLY A 211 -5.11 16.01 8.33
N THR A 212 -4.74 15.21 9.32
CA THR A 212 -3.76 14.12 9.22
C THR A 212 -4.26 12.92 10.03
N ALA A 213 -3.70 11.74 9.78
CA ALA A 213 -3.95 10.55 10.61
C ALA A 213 -2.64 9.96 11.10
N VAL A 214 -2.66 9.46 12.33
CA VAL A 214 -1.59 8.65 12.91
C VAL A 214 -2.20 7.32 13.34
N VAL A 215 -1.60 6.21 12.93
CA VAL A 215 -2.03 4.87 13.32
C VAL A 215 -0.83 4.12 13.88
N ARG A 216 -1.05 3.39 14.98
CA ARG A 216 -0.01 2.69 15.73
C ARG A 216 -0.37 1.22 15.87
N GLU A 217 0.45 0.33 15.28
CA GLU A 217 0.37 -1.13 15.46
C GLU A 217 -0.99 -1.79 15.15
N GLU A 218 -1.89 -1.07 14.44
CA GLU A 218 -3.23 -1.61 14.18
C GLU A 218 -3.25 -2.60 13.01
N HIS A 219 -2.46 -2.35 11.98
CA HIS A 219 -2.32 -3.24 10.83
C HIS A 219 -1.12 -4.18 11.00
N GLU A 220 0.00 -3.64 11.44
CA GLU A 220 1.26 -4.36 11.61
C GLU A 220 1.86 -4.03 12.97
N GLU A 221 2.30 -5.07 13.72
CA GLU A 221 2.93 -4.92 15.02
C GLU A 221 4.26 -4.19 14.89
N GLY A 222 4.57 -3.31 15.84
CA GLY A 222 5.79 -2.51 15.81
C GLY A 222 5.80 -1.40 14.77
N ALA A 223 4.72 -1.20 14.00
CA ALA A 223 4.67 -0.17 12.97
C ALA A 223 3.88 1.07 13.43
N VAL A 224 4.37 2.25 13.00
CA VAL A 224 3.63 3.52 13.09
C VAL A 224 3.56 4.16 11.71
N GLY A 225 2.36 4.65 11.37
CA GLY A 225 2.11 5.37 10.11
C GLY A 225 1.55 6.76 10.37
N VAL A 226 2.05 7.75 9.62
CA VAL A 226 1.58 9.15 9.62
C VAL A 226 1.20 9.53 8.20
N SER A 227 -0.02 10.03 8.00
CA SER A 227 -0.52 10.32 6.64
C SER A 227 -1.21 11.68 6.54
N ALA A 228 -1.13 12.26 5.34
CA ALA A 228 -1.84 13.47 4.94
C ALA A 228 -2.51 13.30 3.56
N PRO A 229 -3.67 13.94 3.31
CA PRO A 229 -4.42 13.80 2.07
C PRO A 229 -3.79 14.60 0.92
N VAL A 230 -3.81 14.01 -0.27
CA VAL A 230 -3.50 14.67 -1.53
C VAL A 230 -4.80 14.94 -2.27
N HIS A 231 -5.00 16.19 -2.71
CA HIS A 231 -6.21 16.64 -3.38
C HIS A 231 -5.95 16.96 -4.85
N ASP A 232 -6.94 16.74 -5.70
CA ASP A 232 -6.93 17.17 -7.10
C ASP A 232 -7.49 18.61 -7.27
N PHE A 233 -7.58 19.04 -8.52
CA PHE A 233 -8.13 20.35 -8.89
C PHE A 233 -9.62 20.57 -8.52
N ARG A 234 -10.36 19.50 -8.22
CA ARG A 234 -11.74 19.51 -7.75
C ARG A 234 -11.85 19.54 -6.22
N GLY A 235 -10.71 19.43 -5.53
CA GLY A 235 -10.65 19.31 -4.08
C GLY A 235 -10.96 17.89 -3.56
N GLU A 236 -11.03 16.90 -4.46
CA GLU A 236 -11.25 15.51 -4.07
C GLU A 236 -9.95 14.89 -3.54
N ARG A 237 -10.04 14.06 -2.51
CA ARG A 237 -8.90 13.29 -1.99
C ARG A 237 -8.60 12.12 -2.91
N VAL A 238 -7.58 12.27 -3.74
CA VAL A 238 -7.22 11.27 -4.76
C VAL A 238 -6.11 10.32 -4.29
N ALA A 239 -5.32 10.75 -3.33
CA ALA A 239 -4.26 9.94 -2.74
C ALA A 239 -3.96 10.37 -1.30
N ALA A 240 -3.13 9.58 -0.62
CA ALA A 240 -2.50 9.93 0.65
C ALA A 240 -0.98 9.82 0.52
N LEU A 241 -0.24 10.78 1.07
CA LEU A 241 1.16 10.59 1.41
C LEU A 241 1.22 9.95 2.80
N ASN A 242 1.96 8.86 2.91
CA ASN A 242 2.18 8.11 4.14
C ASN A 242 3.68 8.03 4.43
N VAL A 243 4.06 8.26 5.66
CA VAL A 243 5.36 7.90 6.23
C VAL A 243 5.10 6.77 7.21
N SER A 244 5.80 5.67 7.05
CA SER A 244 5.71 4.55 7.99
C SER A 244 7.08 4.00 8.33
N GLY A 245 7.19 3.45 9.52
CA GLY A 245 8.43 2.90 10.02
C GLY A 245 8.26 2.22 11.38
N ASP A 246 9.40 1.76 11.91
CA ASP A 246 9.48 1.14 13.22
C ASP A 246 9.00 2.09 14.32
N ARG A 247 8.13 1.58 15.19
CA ARG A 247 7.53 2.36 16.27
C ARG A 247 8.56 2.98 17.21
N VAL A 248 9.62 2.25 17.55
CA VAL A 248 10.64 2.73 18.48
C VAL A 248 11.35 3.97 17.92
N LEU A 249 11.54 4.00 16.60
CA LEU A 249 12.24 5.08 15.91
C LEU A 249 11.31 6.24 15.53
N LEU A 250 10.10 5.94 15.11
CA LEU A 250 9.18 6.93 14.53
C LEU A 250 8.27 7.60 15.57
N GLU A 251 7.81 6.88 16.59
CA GLU A 251 6.90 7.40 17.61
C GLU A 251 7.40 8.69 18.30
N PRO A 252 8.67 8.80 18.74
CA PRO A 252 9.17 10.03 19.37
C PRO A 252 9.16 11.25 18.42
N ARG A 253 9.08 10.99 17.10
CA ARG A 253 9.18 12.01 16.05
C ARG A 253 7.84 12.32 15.38
N VAL A 254 6.75 11.68 15.80
CA VAL A 254 5.43 11.85 15.16
C VAL A 254 5.01 13.31 15.05
N GLU A 255 5.19 14.10 16.12
CA GLU A 255 4.80 15.53 16.12
C GLU A 255 5.70 16.41 15.23
N GLU A 256 6.92 15.99 14.96
CA GLU A 256 7.81 16.60 13.96
C GLU A 256 7.42 16.18 12.53
N ILE A 257 7.09 14.91 12.32
CA ILE A 257 6.80 14.32 11.01
C ILE A 257 5.46 14.81 10.46
N ARG A 258 4.43 14.92 11.29
CA ARG A 258 3.07 15.32 10.87
C ARG A 258 3.02 16.58 10.00
N PRO A 259 3.58 17.72 10.40
CA PRO A 259 3.54 18.94 9.60
C PRO A 259 4.33 18.80 8.30
N ARG A 260 5.41 18.02 8.25
CA ARG A 260 6.22 17.82 7.06
C ARG A 260 5.49 16.97 6.02
N VAL A 261 4.83 15.89 6.44
CA VAL A 261 3.97 15.07 5.58
C VAL A 261 2.81 15.91 5.04
N ALA A 262 2.16 16.72 5.88
CA ALA A 262 1.10 17.62 5.46
C ALA A 262 1.57 18.64 4.43
N ALA A 263 2.74 19.28 4.65
CA ALA A 263 3.31 20.24 3.71
C ALA A 263 3.67 19.59 2.35
N ALA A 264 4.23 18.38 2.37
CA ALA A 264 4.53 17.63 1.15
C ALA A 264 3.26 17.23 0.39
N ALA A 265 2.20 16.80 1.09
CA ALA A 265 0.91 16.50 0.49
C ALA A 265 0.25 17.74 -0.13
N VAL A 266 0.32 18.89 0.52
CA VAL A 266 -0.11 20.20 -0.03
C VAL A 266 0.67 20.55 -1.29
N ARG A 267 1.99 20.34 -1.29
CA ARG A 267 2.83 20.60 -2.48
C ARG A 267 2.39 19.71 -3.65
N LEU A 268 2.19 18.41 -3.41
CA LEU A 268 1.73 17.47 -4.44
C LEU A 268 0.34 17.87 -4.95
N SER A 269 -0.57 18.22 -4.06
CA SER A 269 -1.93 18.68 -4.41
C SER A 269 -1.90 19.91 -5.33
N ARG A 270 -1.04 20.89 -5.06
CA ARG A 270 -0.87 22.07 -5.94
C ARG A 270 -0.40 21.69 -7.35
N LEU A 271 0.53 20.73 -7.46
CA LEU A 271 0.97 20.20 -8.76
C LEU A 271 -0.15 19.45 -9.51
N LEU A 272 -1.13 18.92 -8.79
CA LEU A 272 -2.35 18.32 -9.36
C LEU A 272 -3.45 19.35 -9.64
N GLY A 273 -3.18 20.64 -9.39
CA GLY A 273 -4.10 21.73 -9.68
C GLY A 273 -5.06 22.10 -8.54
N ALA A 274 -4.86 21.53 -7.35
CA ALA A 274 -5.65 21.93 -6.18
C ALA A 274 -5.42 23.42 -5.87
N ARG A 275 -6.51 24.14 -5.64
CA ARG A 275 -6.49 25.56 -5.26
C ARG A 275 -6.61 25.67 -3.75
N PRO A 276 -5.75 26.49 -3.08
CA PRO A 276 -5.95 26.78 -1.66
C PRO A 276 -7.29 27.50 -1.47
N THR A 277 -7.98 27.18 -0.37
CA THR A 277 -9.09 28.00 0.11
C THR A 277 -8.57 29.37 0.61
N SER A 278 -9.48 30.34 0.78
CA SER A 278 -9.15 31.69 1.28
C SER A 278 -8.32 31.71 2.56
N ASP A 279 -8.35 30.65 3.35
CA ASP A 279 -7.61 30.49 4.61
C ASP A 279 -6.24 29.78 4.43
N GLY A 280 -5.76 29.61 3.17
CA GLY A 280 -4.51 28.89 2.87
C GLY A 280 -4.54 27.38 3.08
N ALA A 281 -5.63 26.83 3.59
CA ALA A 281 -5.88 25.39 3.69
C ALA A 281 -6.37 24.83 2.36
N LEU A 282 -6.19 23.51 2.11
CA LEU A 282 -6.82 22.86 0.98
C LEU A 282 -8.31 22.66 1.26
N PRO A 283 -9.19 22.68 0.22
CA PRO A 283 -10.63 22.66 0.39
C PRO A 283 -11.06 21.46 1.23
N ARG A 284 -11.82 21.74 2.29
CA ARG A 284 -12.58 20.74 3.03
C ARG A 284 -13.96 20.68 2.37
N ARG A 285 -14.42 19.50 2.00
CA ARG A 285 -15.78 19.34 1.47
C ARG A 285 -16.77 19.86 2.51
N PRO A 286 -17.76 20.67 2.15
CA PRO A 286 -18.86 20.98 3.06
C PRO A 286 -19.57 19.67 3.41
N THR A 287 -19.94 19.53 4.66
CA THR A 287 -20.67 18.41 5.28
C THR A 287 -22.03 18.19 4.64
#